data_a07576a1541797c3c7307db8be778ece
#
_entry.id   a07576a1541797c3c7307db8be778ece
#
_cell.length_a   1.000
_cell.length_b   1.000
_cell.length_c   1.000
_cell.angle_alpha   90.00
_cell.angle_beta   90.00
_cell.angle_gamma   90.00
#
_symmetry.space_group_name_H-M   'P 1'
#
loop_
_entity.id
_entity.type
_entity.pdbx_description
1 polymer ?
#
loop_
_entity_poly.entity_id
_entity_poly.type
_entity_poly.pdbx_seq_one_letter_code
_entity_poly.pdbx_strand_id
1 'polypeptide(L)'
;PYGTAKPVHLALLAGHKIHLKGHNGEGKSTLLKLIQKAQSHDVASIFLKAQLTYLEQNLKILDANLSAVENLMKFNDSISATGWRNLLGQLRIRGDLSTLAVKHLSGGEKLKVILLGISHAKTTIHLLLLDEPENHLDIESKDLLANAIQNFNGAVILVSHDLEFVKNCGIKNSYSLTQ
;
A
#
# COMPACT_ATOMS: atom_id res chain seq x y z
N PRO A 1 -25.79 -10.76 -14.64
CA PRO A 1 -25.91 -9.49 -15.31
C PRO A 1 -25.15 -8.48 -14.45
N TYR A 2 -23.96 -8.10 -14.93
CA TYR A 2 -23.18 -7.02 -14.31
C TYR A 2 -23.95 -5.74 -14.62
N GLY A 3 -24.39 -5.03 -13.57
CA GLY A 3 -25.03 -3.73 -13.71
C GLY A 3 -24.13 -2.81 -14.53
N THR A 4 -24.73 -1.91 -15.30
CA THR A 4 -24.05 -0.88 -16.06
C THR A 4 -23.39 0.10 -15.07
N ALA A 5 -22.16 -0.21 -14.64
CA ALA A 5 -21.39 0.70 -13.83
C ALA A 5 -21.13 1.96 -14.67
N LYS A 6 -21.44 3.13 -14.12
CA LYS A 6 -21.10 4.39 -14.77
C LYS A 6 -19.58 4.48 -14.94
N PRO A 7 -19.10 5.09 -16.04
CA PRO A 7 -17.67 5.26 -16.24
C PRO A 7 -17.06 6.12 -15.12
N VAL A 8 -15.98 5.63 -14.52
CA VAL A 8 -15.20 6.36 -13.52
C VAL A 8 -14.17 7.22 -14.24
N HIS A 9 -14.26 8.54 -14.10
CA HIS A 9 -13.26 9.46 -14.61
C HIS A 9 -12.40 9.96 -13.45
N LEU A 10 -11.15 9.50 -13.37
CA LEU A 10 -10.23 9.86 -12.31
C LEU A 10 -8.87 10.22 -12.91
N ALA A 11 -8.40 11.44 -12.65
CA ALA A 11 -7.06 11.89 -13.00
C ALA A 11 -6.29 12.20 -11.71
N LEU A 12 -5.15 11.54 -11.53
CA LEU A 12 -4.29 11.73 -10.37
C LEU A 12 -2.91 12.22 -10.80
N LEU A 13 -2.41 13.22 -10.09
CA LEU A 13 -1.04 13.72 -10.18
C LEU A 13 -0.28 13.38 -8.90
N ALA A 14 1.05 13.49 -8.94
CA ALA A 14 1.87 13.32 -7.75
C ALA A 14 1.38 14.23 -6.61
N GLY A 15 1.35 13.72 -5.40
CA GLY A 15 0.83 14.38 -4.21
C GLY A 15 -0.70 14.36 -4.05
N HIS A 16 -1.47 13.96 -5.06
CA HIS A 16 -2.91 13.80 -4.91
C HIS A 16 -3.23 12.59 -4.03
N LYS A 17 -4.05 12.82 -3.02
CA LYS A 17 -4.53 11.78 -2.12
C LYS A 17 -6.06 11.80 -2.12
N ILE A 18 -6.66 10.66 -2.42
CA ILE A 18 -8.12 10.52 -2.46
C ILE A 18 -8.61 9.36 -1.62
N HIS A 19 -9.74 9.57 -0.98
CA HIS A 19 -10.52 8.54 -0.32
C HIS A 19 -11.59 8.02 -1.29
N LEU A 20 -11.48 6.78 -1.72
CA LEU A 20 -12.46 6.11 -2.57
C LEU A 20 -13.60 5.57 -1.70
N LYS A 21 -14.75 6.25 -1.78
CA LYS A 21 -15.97 5.93 -1.02
C LYS A 21 -16.90 5.00 -1.80
N GLY A 22 -17.72 4.27 -1.07
CA GLY A 22 -18.77 3.41 -1.61
C GLY A 22 -19.14 2.31 -0.62
N HIS A 23 -20.34 1.75 -0.75
CA HIS A 23 -20.79 0.64 0.08
C HIS A 23 -20.00 -0.65 -0.20
N ASN A 24 -20.12 -1.62 0.70
CA ASN A 24 -19.52 -2.94 0.46
C ASN A 24 -20.14 -3.58 -0.80
N GLY A 25 -19.29 -4.16 -1.64
CA GLY A 25 -19.73 -4.76 -2.90
C GLY A 25 -19.85 -3.82 -4.10
N GLU A 26 -19.67 -2.50 -3.95
CA GLU A 26 -19.76 -1.51 -5.05
C GLU A 26 -18.53 -1.51 -5.99
N GLY A 27 -17.58 -2.42 -5.82
CA GLY A 27 -16.48 -2.58 -6.75
C GLY A 27 -15.21 -1.79 -6.43
N LYS A 28 -15.06 -1.21 -5.22
CA LYS A 28 -13.85 -0.47 -4.80
C LYS A 28 -12.58 -1.30 -5.01
N SER A 29 -12.51 -2.47 -4.39
CA SER A 29 -11.37 -3.39 -4.54
C SER A 29 -11.19 -3.88 -5.98
N THR A 30 -12.29 -4.05 -6.73
CA THR A 30 -12.24 -4.41 -8.16
C THR A 30 -11.57 -3.29 -8.98
N LEU A 31 -11.92 -2.03 -8.70
CA LEU A 31 -11.29 -0.88 -9.36
C LEU A 31 -9.79 -0.83 -9.03
N LEU A 32 -9.40 -0.99 -7.76
CA LEU A 32 -7.97 -1.01 -7.38
C LEU A 32 -7.21 -2.12 -8.10
N LYS A 33 -7.79 -3.33 -8.20
CA LYS A 33 -7.19 -4.45 -8.93
C LYS A 33 -7.10 -4.20 -10.43
N LEU A 34 -8.07 -3.52 -11.03
CA LEU A 34 -8.00 -3.12 -12.44
C LEU A 34 -6.87 -2.12 -12.68
N ILE A 35 -6.71 -1.12 -11.79
CA ILE A 35 -5.60 -0.17 -11.86
C ILE A 35 -4.26 -0.91 -11.71
N GLN A 36 -4.14 -1.85 -10.76
CA GLN A 36 -2.96 -2.67 -10.60
C GLN A 36 -2.62 -3.47 -11.88
N LYS A 37 -3.64 -4.06 -12.50
CA LYS A 37 -3.48 -4.83 -13.74
C LYS A 37 -3.00 -3.97 -14.91
N ALA A 38 -3.41 -2.70 -14.95
CA ALA A 38 -3.00 -1.76 -16.00
C ALA A 38 -1.51 -1.41 -15.96
N GLN A 39 -0.77 -1.76 -14.90
CA GLN A 39 0.68 -1.61 -14.84
C GLN A 39 1.42 -2.58 -15.79
N SER A 40 0.87 -3.75 -16.02
CA SER A 40 1.51 -4.82 -16.81
C SER A 40 0.76 -5.17 -18.10
N HIS A 41 -0.46 -4.68 -18.26
CA HIS A 41 -1.32 -5.00 -19.39
C HIS A 41 -2.11 -3.77 -19.81
N ASP A 42 -2.37 -3.63 -21.12
CA ASP A 42 -3.32 -2.61 -21.59
C ASP A 42 -4.73 -2.93 -21.07
N VAL A 43 -5.21 -2.07 -20.21
CA VAL A 43 -6.60 -2.10 -19.74
C VAL A 43 -7.32 -0.94 -20.40
N ALA A 44 -8.34 -1.25 -21.19
CA ALA A 44 -9.13 -0.22 -21.88
C ALA A 44 -9.55 0.89 -20.91
N SER A 45 -9.25 2.13 -21.27
CA SER A 45 -9.57 3.35 -20.51
C SER A 45 -8.72 3.63 -19.26
N ILE A 46 -7.68 2.85 -18.96
CA ILE A 46 -6.74 3.16 -17.87
C ILE A 46 -5.37 3.49 -18.47
N PHE A 47 -4.97 4.75 -18.35
CA PHE A 47 -3.63 5.22 -18.77
C PHE A 47 -2.76 5.39 -17.52
N LEU A 48 -1.89 4.42 -17.26
CA LEU A 48 -0.98 4.45 -16.12
C LEU A 48 0.47 4.61 -16.60
N LYS A 49 1.06 5.79 -16.35
CA LYS A 49 2.49 6.07 -16.59
C LYS A 49 3.27 6.14 -15.28
N ALA A 50 2.99 5.24 -14.34
CA ALA A 50 3.54 5.30 -13.00
C ALA A 50 3.81 3.91 -12.43
N GLN A 51 4.89 3.77 -11.66
CA GLN A 51 5.10 2.59 -10.82
C GLN A 51 4.15 2.65 -9.64
N LEU A 52 3.41 1.58 -9.43
CA LEU A 52 2.47 1.50 -8.32
C LEU A 52 2.80 0.37 -7.35
N THR A 53 2.31 0.52 -6.13
CA THR A 53 2.27 -0.55 -5.12
C THR A 53 0.85 -0.68 -4.61
N TYR A 54 0.34 -1.90 -4.54
CA TYR A 54 -0.97 -2.23 -4.03
C TYR A 54 -0.85 -2.95 -2.68
N LEU A 55 -1.40 -2.34 -1.64
CA LEU A 55 -1.51 -2.94 -0.31
C LEU A 55 -2.95 -3.41 -0.11
N GLU A 56 -3.12 -4.72 -0.18
CA GLU A 56 -4.39 -5.39 0.16
C GLU A 56 -4.55 -5.51 1.68
N GLN A 57 -5.78 -5.81 2.11
CA GLN A 57 -6.04 -6.29 3.45
C GLN A 57 -5.02 -7.38 3.85
N ASN A 58 -4.60 -7.36 5.12
CA ASN A 58 -3.60 -8.30 5.68
C ASN A 58 -2.16 -8.17 5.12
N LEU A 59 -1.82 -7.04 4.49
CA LEU A 59 -0.45 -6.75 4.07
C LEU A 59 0.18 -7.84 3.18
N LYS A 60 -0.61 -8.41 2.26
CA LYS A 60 -0.24 -9.55 1.41
C LYS A 60 0.90 -9.30 0.41
N ILE A 61 1.45 -8.09 0.36
CA ILE A 61 2.59 -7.77 -0.50
C ILE A 61 3.86 -8.54 -0.10
N LEU A 62 3.96 -8.96 1.17
CA LEU A 62 5.07 -9.77 1.67
C LEU A 62 4.77 -11.26 1.45
N ASP A 63 5.78 -11.99 1.01
CA ASP A 63 5.74 -13.45 0.99
C ASP A 63 5.89 -13.98 2.42
N ALA A 64 4.82 -14.60 2.91
CA ALA A 64 4.72 -15.06 4.29
C ALA A 64 5.78 -16.10 4.70
N ASN A 65 6.36 -16.84 3.73
CA ASN A 65 7.34 -17.89 3.98
C ASN A 65 8.78 -17.40 3.91
N LEU A 66 9.00 -16.20 3.38
CA LEU A 66 10.32 -15.58 3.32
C LEU A 66 10.56 -14.70 4.56
N SER A 67 11.83 -14.49 4.90
CA SER A 67 12.24 -13.55 5.94
C SER A 67 11.98 -12.09 5.55
N ALA A 68 12.07 -11.18 6.53
CA ALA A 68 12.00 -9.75 6.26
C ALA A 68 13.08 -9.29 5.27
N VAL A 69 14.30 -9.79 5.42
CA VAL A 69 15.44 -9.47 4.52
C VAL A 69 15.16 -9.94 3.10
N GLU A 70 14.75 -11.20 2.92
CA GLU A 70 14.45 -11.74 1.58
C GLU A 70 13.30 -10.99 0.89
N ASN A 71 12.28 -10.61 1.64
CA ASN A 71 11.20 -9.77 1.11
C ASN A 71 11.73 -8.39 0.68
N LEU A 72 12.58 -7.75 1.48
CA LEU A 72 13.15 -6.45 1.16
C LEU A 72 14.07 -6.48 -0.06
N MET A 73 14.80 -7.56 -0.27
CA MET A 73 15.59 -7.77 -1.48
C MET A 73 14.75 -7.81 -2.76
N LYS A 74 13.45 -8.17 -2.68
CA LYS A 74 12.54 -8.05 -3.82
C LYS A 74 12.20 -6.60 -4.16
N PHE A 75 12.22 -5.69 -3.18
CA PHE A 75 12.02 -4.25 -3.43
C PHE A 75 13.26 -3.61 -4.02
N ASN A 76 14.45 -4.02 -3.54
CA ASN A 76 15.72 -3.51 -4.06
C ASN A 76 16.86 -4.51 -3.83
N ASP A 77 17.26 -5.16 -4.88
CA ASP A 77 18.35 -6.16 -4.92
C ASP A 77 19.75 -5.52 -4.89
N SER A 78 19.86 -4.20 -5.06
CA SER A 78 21.13 -3.47 -4.98
C SER A 78 21.58 -3.24 -3.54
N ILE A 79 20.68 -3.37 -2.55
CA ILE A 79 21.01 -3.29 -1.13
C ILE A 79 21.34 -4.70 -0.62
N SER A 80 22.53 -4.87 -0.07
CA SER A 80 22.97 -6.16 0.46
C SER A 80 22.10 -6.62 1.65
N ALA A 81 22.10 -7.92 1.92
CA ALA A 81 21.40 -8.49 3.08
C ALA A 81 21.85 -7.84 4.41
N THR A 82 23.14 -7.50 4.54
CA THR A 82 23.66 -6.77 5.70
C THR A 82 23.11 -5.34 5.76
N GLY A 83 23.03 -4.65 4.62
CA GLY A 83 22.41 -3.32 4.54
C GLY A 83 20.95 -3.34 5.00
N TRP A 84 20.17 -4.32 4.54
CA TRP A 84 18.78 -4.49 4.96
C TRP A 84 18.65 -4.80 6.46
N ARG A 85 19.54 -5.66 7.03
CA ARG A 85 19.53 -5.92 8.48
C ARG A 85 19.84 -4.66 9.30
N ASN A 86 20.74 -3.80 8.84
CA ASN A 86 21.03 -2.54 9.51
C ASN A 86 19.82 -1.60 9.52
N LEU A 87 19.12 -1.47 8.38
CA LEU A 87 17.91 -0.68 8.28
C LEU A 87 16.76 -1.24 9.13
N LEU A 88 16.54 -2.56 9.12
CA LEU A 88 15.58 -3.23 9.99
C LEU A 88 15.91 -3.01 11.47
N GLY A 89 17.19 -3.02 11.83
CA GLY A 89 17.66 -2.75 13.19
C GLY A 89 17.27 -1.37 13.72
N GLN A 90 17.18 -0.35 12.85
CA GLN A 90 16.69 0.99 13.20
C GLN A 90 15.19 0.98 13.53
N LEU A 91 14.43 0.06 12.94
CA LEU A 91 12.99 -0.14 13.20
C LEU A 91 12.72 -1.12 14.34
N ARG A 92 13.77 -1.52 15.10
CA ARG A 92 13.74 -2.49 16.19
C ARG A 92 13.40 -3.92 15.76
N ILE A 93 13.56 -4.24 14.48
CA ILE A 93 13.46 -5.62 13.95
C ILE A 93 14.88 -6.17 13.88
N ARG A 94 15.33 -6.84 14.96
CA ARG A 94 16.73 -7.26 15.16
C ARG A 94 16.83 -8.77 15.39
N GLY A 95 18.05 -9.30 15.20
CA GLY A 95 18.35 -10.71 15.49
C GLY A 95 17.44 -11.63 14.68
N ASP A 96 16.87 -12.62 15.37
CA ASP A 96 16.01 -13.64 14.76
C ASP A 96 14.81 -13.08 14.03
N LEU A 97 14.22 -11.96 14.49
CA LEU A 97 13.09 -11.32 13.82
C LEU A 97 13.40 -10.90 12.37
N SER A 98 14.64 -10.59 12.05
CA SER A 98 15.03 -10.23 10.68
C SER A 98 15.20 -11.43 9.75
N THR A 99 15.38 -12.61 10.30
CA THR A 99 15.65 -13.88 9.59
C THR A 99 14.49 -14.87 9.65
N LEU A 100 13.57 -14.71 10.59
CA LEU A 100 12.33 -15.50 10.66
C LEU A 100 11.43 -15.18 9.48
N ALA A 101 10.65 -16.18 9.05
CA ALA A 101 9.61 -16.00 8.04
C ALA A 101 8.58 -14.95 8.51
N VAL A 102 8.18 -14.05 7.60
CA VAL A 102 7.31 -12.91 7.89
C VAL A 102 5.96 -13.32 8.50
N LYS A 103 5.50 -14.56 8.27
CA LYS A 103 4.28 -15.07 8.93
C LYS A 103 4.34 -15.02 10.46
N HIS A 104 5.54 -15.03 11.06
CA HIS A 104 5.76 -14.96 12.50
C HIS A 104 5.86 -13.52 13.04
N LEU A 105 5.91 -12.51 12.17
CA LEU A 105 5.92 -11.11 12.56
C LEU A 105 4.50 -10.64 12.91
N SER A 106 4.40 -9.72 13.87
CA SER A 106 3.17 -8.98 14.17
C SER A 106 2.72 -8.12 12.98
N GLY A 107 1.49 -7.63 13.01
CA GLY A 107 0.96 -6.72 11.98
C GLY A 107 1.81 -5.44 11.87
N GLY A 108 2.18 -4.85 12.99
CA GLY A 108 3.02 -3.66 13.03
C GLY A 108 4.44 -3.88 12.50
N GLU A 109 5.06 -5.04 12.81
CA GLU A 109 6.37 -5.39 12.26
C GLU A 109 6.31 -5.61 10.74
N LYS A 110 5.27 -6.31 10.24
CA LYS A 110 5.03 -6.46 8.80
C LYS A 110 4.88 -5.10 8.12
N LEU A 111 4.10 -4.20 8.73
CA LEU A 111 3.94 -2.84 8.22
C LEU A 111 5.27 -2.10 8.13
N LYS A 112 6.11 -2.17 9.16
CA LYS A 112 7.46 -1.56 9.15
C LYS A 112 8.32 -2.11 8.01
N VAL A 113 8.28 -3.42 7.77
CA VAL A 113 9.00 -4.05 6.65
C VAL A 113 8.50 -3.51 5.30
N ILE A 114 7.18 -3.41 5.12
CA ILE A 114 6.58 -2.87 3.88
C ILE A 114 6.98 -1.43 3.65
N LEU A 115 6.83 -0.56 4.66
CA LEU A 115 7.17 0.85 4.56
C LEU A 115 8.65 1.06 4.26
N LEU A 116 9.53 0.24 4.88
CA LEU A 116 10.95 0.24 4.59
C LEU A 116 11.23 -0.16 3.13
N GLY A 117 10.57 -1.22 2.64
CA GLY A 117 10.69 -1.66 1.25
C GLY A 117 10.24 -0.60 0.25
N ILE A 118 9.11 0.05 0.50
CA ILE A 118 8.56 1.13 -0.34
C ILE A 118 9.52 2.33 -0.36
N SER A 119 10.05 2.74 0.79
CA SER A 119 10.94 3.91 0.90
C SER A 119 12.31 3.71 0.24
N HIS A 120 12.76 2.46 0.08
CA HIS A 120 14.05 2.09 -0.52
C HIS A 120 13.89 1.29 -1.81
N ALA A 121 12.72 1.30 -2.42
CA ALA A 121 12.48 0.58 -3.67
C ALA A 121 13.43 1.03 -4.77
N LYS A 122 13.94 0.08 -5.57
CA LYS A 122 14.87 0.34 -6.70
C LYS A 122 14.28 1.29 -7.72
N THR A 123 12.97 1.21 -7.92
CA THR A 123 12.22 2.12 -8.79
C THR A 123 11.28 2.94 -7.93
N THR A 124 11.27 4.26 -8.12
CA THR A 124 10.40 5.17 -7.38
C THR A 124 8.94 4.77 -7.55
N ILE A 125 8.26 4.54 -6.44
CA ILE A 125 6.83 4.27 -6.43
C ILE A 125 6.10 5.61 -6.48
N HIS A 126 5.21 5.78 -7.45
CA HIS A 126 4.49 7.01 -7.71
C HIS A 126 3.01 6.95 -7.30
N LEU A 127 2.47 5.74 -7.13
CA LEU A 127 1.07 5.53 -6.77
C LEU A 127 0.95 4.42 -5.71
N LEU A 128 0.29 4.74 -4.61
CA LEU A 128 -0.12 3.75 -3.62
C LEU A 128 -1.63 3.47 -3.76
N LEU A 129 -1.97 2.21 -3.92
CA LEU A 129 -3.34 1.70 -3.84
C LEU A 129 -3.49 0.99 -2.50
N LEU A 130 -4.41 1.43 -1.68
CA LEU A 130 -4.58 0.97 -0.30
C LEU A 130 -6.03 0.52 -0.10
N ASP A 131 -6.22 -0.77 0.19
CA ASP A 131 -7.54 -1.39 0.37
C ASP A 131 -7.70 -1.84 1.82
N GLU A 132 -8.31 -0.98 2.64
CA GLU A 132 -8.50 -1.17 4.08
C GLU A 132 -7.21 -1.59 4.81
N PRO A 133 -6.09 -0.88 4.59
CA PRO A 133 -4.78 -1.30 5.07
C PRO A 133 -4.67 -1.22 6.61
N GLU A 134 -5.54 -0.47 7.27
CA GLU A 134 -5.60 -0.28 8.71
C GLU A 134 -6.25 -1.46 9.46
N ASN A 135 -6.93 -2.35 8.75
CA ASN A 135 -7.58 -3.48 9.37
C ASN A 135 -6.56 -4.39 10.08
N HIS A 136 -6.89 -4.79 11.30
CA HIS A 136 -6.05 -5.62 12.17
C HIS A 136 -4.74 -4.96 12.65
N LEU A 137 -4.55 -3.66 12.42
CA LEU A 137 -3.47 -2.89 13.02
C LEU A 137 -3.88 -2.35 14.40
N ASP A 138 -2.93 -2.36 15.33
CA ASP A 138 -3.06 -1.63 16.59
C ASP A 138 -2.98 -0.10 16.36
N ILE A 139 -3.27 0.68 17.37
CA ILE A 139 -3.32 2.15 17.28
C ILE A 139 -1.96 2.71 16.84
N GLU A 140 -0.86 2.24 17.43
CA GLU A 140 0.49 2.70 17.09
C GLU A 140 0.82 2.42 15.61
N SER A 141 0.45 1.25 15.11
CA SER A 141 0.66 0.87 13.70
C SER A 141 -0.23 1.66 12.75
N LYS A 142 -1.49 1.97 13.14
CA LYS A 142 -2.36 2.87 12.37
C LYS A 142 -1.77 4.27 12.24
N ASP A 143 -1.25 4.82 13.33
CA ASP A 143 -0.62 6.14 13.34
C ASP A 143 0.65 6.15 12.48
N LEU A 144 1.47 5.10 12.56
CA LEU A 144 2.64 4.93 11.71
C LEU A 144 2.27 4.92 10.22
N LEU A 145 1.23 4.14 9.86
CA LEU A 145 0.75 4.06 8.48
C LEU A 145 0.16 5.39 8.02
N ALA A 146 -0.65 6.05 8.84
CA ALA A 146 -1.25 7.35 8.52
C ALA A 146 -0.16 8.40 8.26
N ASN A 147 0.86 8.47 9.11
CA ASN A 147 2.00 9.35 8.93
C ASN A 147 2.78 9.05 7.63
N ALA A 148 3.00 7.77 7.31
CA ALA A 148 3.65 7.37 6.08
C ALA A 148 2.85 7.80 4.84
N ILE A 149 1.52 7.61 4.86
CA ILE A 149 0.61 8.05 3.79
C ILE A 149 0.63 9.58 3.67
N GLN A 150 0.56 10.30 4.80
CA GLN A 150 0.56 11.77 4.82
C GLN A 150 1.83 12.34 4.19
N ASN A 151 2.99 11.73 4.44
CA ASN A 151 4.28 12.19 3.94
C ASN A 151 4.67 11.59 2.58
N PHE A 152 3.85 10.72 2.00
CA PHE A 152 4.13 10.14 0.70
C PHE A 152 3.97 11.20 -0.41
N ASN A 153 5.02 11.37 -1.23
CA ASN A 153 5.06 12.37 -2.29
C ASN A 153 4.31 11.96 -3.57
N GLY A 154 4.02 10.68 -3.74
CA GLY A 154 3.25 10.16 -4.86
C GLY A 154 1.74 10.35 -4.69
N ALA A 155 0.97 9.82 -5.63
CA ALA A 155 -0.47 9.76 -5.51
C ALA A 155 -0.92 8.61 -4.60
N VAL A 156 -2.08 8.77 -3.94
CA VAL A 156 -2.68 7.75 -3.07
C VAL A 156 -4.16 7.58 -3.39
N ILE A 157 -4.58 6.34 -3.55
CA ILE A 157 -6.00 5.95 -3.52
C ILE A 157 -6.21 5.08 -2.29
N LEU A 158 -6.98 5.57 -1.34
CA LEU A 158 -7.30 4.88 -0.09
C LEU A 158 -8.77 4.46 -0.09
N VAL A 159 -9.02 3.18 0.14
CA VAL A 159 -10.31 2.64 0.58
C VAL A 159 -10.21 2.41 2.08
N SER A 160 -11.10 3.00 2.84
CA SER A 160 -11.21 2.82 4.29
C SER A 160 -12.61 3.13 4.76
N HIS A 161 -13.06 2.44 5.80
CA HIS A 161 -14.29 2.74 6.53
C HIS A 161 -14.02 3.53 7.82
N ASP A 162 -12.76 3.66 8.22
CA ASP A 162 -12.30 4.42 9.39
C ASP A 162 -12.05 5.88 8.99
N LEU A 163 -13.05 6.75 9.20
CA LEU A 163 -12.96 8.17 8.82
C LEU A 163 -11.90 8.94 9.64
N GLU A 164 -11.61 8.50 10.85
CA GLU A 164 -10.55 9.09 11.67
C GLU A 164 -9.19 8.77 11.07
N PHE A 165 -8.96 7.51 10.67
CA PHE A 165 -7.76 7.11 9.95
C PHE A 165 -7.57 7.89 8.65
N VAL A 166 -8.65 8.05 7.83
CA VAL A 166 -8.60 8.85 6.60
C VAL A 166 -8.17 10.29 6.87
N LYS A 167 -8.71 10.90 7.94
CA LYS A 167 -8.34 12.26 8.37
C LYS A 167 -6.86 12.33 8.79
N ASN A 168 -6.39 11.33 9.55
CA ASN A 168 -5.01 11.26 10.02
C ASN A 168 -4.02 11.05 8.86
N CYS A 169 -4.45 10.41 7.75
CA CYS A 169 -3.68 10.34 6.49
C CYS A 169 -3.58 11.69 5.75
N GLY A 170 -4.21 12.75 6.24
CA GLY A 170 -4.21 14.06 5.57
C GLY A 170 -5.03 14.11 4.28
N ILE A 171 -5.95 13.16 4.06
CA ILE A 171 -6.76 13.05 2.84
C ILE A 171 -7.98 13.96 2.96
N LYS A 172 -8.07 14.95 2.08
CA LYS A 172 -9.16 15.94 2.05
C LYS A 172 -10.18 15.66 0.94
N ASN A 173 -9.76 14.99 -0.12
CA ASN A 173 -10.58 14.74 -1.30
C ASN A 173 -11.19 13.34 -1.23
N SER A 174 -12.45 13.21 -1.65
CA SER A 174 -13.09 11.91 -1.77
C SER A 174 -13.75 11.75 -3.14
N TYR A 175 -13.77 10.52 -3.62
CA TYR A 175 -14.45 10.10 -4.83
C TYR A 175 -15.44 8.98 -4.47
N SER A 176 -16.69 9.11 -4.92
CA SER A 176 -17.71 8.07 -4.71
C SER A 176 -17.91 7.29 -6.01
N LEU A 177 -17.97 5.95 -5.92
CA LEU A 177 -18.28 5.10 -7.08
C LEU A 177 -19.76 5.17 -7.46
N THR A 178 -20.63 5.53 -6.50
CA THR A 178 -22.07 5.71 -6.69
C THR A 178 -22.40 7.20 -6.69
N GLN A 179 -22.51 7.77 -7.85
CA GLN A 179 -23.24 9.02 -8.14
C GLN A 179 -24.28 8.79 -9.24
#